data_c3f81c971b42aae6be6a6401b8494417
#
_entry.id   c3f81c971b42aae6be6a6401b8494417
#
_cell.length_a   1.000
_cell.length_b   1.000
_cell.length_c   1.000
_cell.angle_alpha   90.00
_cell.angle_beta   90.00
_cell.angle_gamma   90.00
#
_symmetry.space_group_name_H-M   'P 1'
#
loop_
_entity.id
_entity.type
_entity.pdbx_description
1 polymer ?
#
loop_
_entity_poly.entity_id
_entity_poly.type
_entity_poly.pdbx_seq_one_letter_code
_entity_poly.pdbx_strand_id
1 'polypeptide(L)'
;VNLSTILTASLAVSIVPAISEARTLKDKTRCFNQTAAAMRISNFICFPAFVTVMMLAVPISTLIYNAPGAGPAVWVSSFSIVLLGLHQVTTGVLQGLGHPTIPMINMVIAAIAKVILNWVLTAQPSLGIMGAAWATVADIGIAALINLYFLYKYINYKIEIMQLLKTIVSAA
;
A
#
# COMPACT_ATOMS: atom_id res chain seq x y z
N VAL A 1 -9.94 7.85 -2.05
CA VAL A 1 -8.87 7.08 -1.34
C VAL A 1 -9.45 6.29 -0.18
N ASN A 2 -10.33 6.89 0.66
CA ASN A 2 -10.83 6.24 1.87
C ASN A 2 -11.61 4.94 1.65
N LEU A 3 -12.39 4.81 0.57
CA LEU A 3 -13.19 3.61 0.33
C LEU A 3 -12.31 2.37 0.09
N SER A 4 -11.32 2.49 -0.76
CA SER A 4 -10.35 1.40 -1.03
C SER A 4 -9.55 1.05 0.21
N THR A 5 -9.20 2.05 1.04
CA THR A 5 -8.50 1.88 2.31
C THR A 5 -9.31 1.07 3.32
N ILE A 6 -10.61 1.34 3.42
CA ILE A 6 -11.50 0.60 4.34
C ILE A 6 -11.59 -0.86 3.93
N LEU A 7 -11.74 -1.16 2.64
CA LEU A 7 -11.81 -2.52 2.14
C LEU A 7 -10.51 -3.29 2.37
N THR A 8 -9.37 -2.68 2.08
CA THR A 8 -8.07 -3.33 2.31
C THR A 8 -7.70 -3.44 3.78
N ALA A 9 -8.14 -2.51 4.63
CA ALA A 9 -8.00 -2.61 6.08
C ALA A 9 -8.81 -3.77 6.65
N SER A 10 -10.06 -3.94 6.21
CA SER A 10 -10.89 -5.08 6.60
C SER A 10 -10.26 -6.41 6.19
N LEU A 11 -9.68 -6.48 4.98
CA LEU A 11 -8.93 -7.64 4.52
C LEU A 11 -7.70 -7.89 5.39
N ALA A 12 -6.95 -6.84 5.75
CA ALA A 12 -5.78 -6.95 6.62
C ALA A 12 -6.14 -7.48 8.01
N VAL A 13 -7.26 -7.06 8.58
CA VAL A 13 -7.74 -7.57 9.87
C VAL A 13 -8.19 -9.03 9.77
N SER A 14 -8.89 -9.39 8.71
CA SER A 14 -9.42 -10.76 8.52
C SER A 14 -8.32 -11.78 8.25
N ILE A 15 -7.18 -11.37 7.69
CA ILE A 15 -6.08 -12.30 7.42
C ILE A 15 -5.28 -12.67 8.68
N VAL A 16 -5.29 -11.83 9.72
CA VAL A 16 -4.54 -12.06 10.96
C VAL A 16 -4.86 -13.41 11.60
N PRO A 17 -6.14 -13.76 11.88
CA PRO A 17 -6.47 -15.07 12.46
C PRO A 17 -6.12 -16.23 11.53
N ALA A 18 -6.31 -16.09 10.22
CA ALA A 18 -6.01 -17.12 9.25
C ALA A 18 -4.50 -17.47 9.22
N ILE A 19 -3.64 -16.45 9.24
CA ILE A 19 -2.18 -16.64 9.30
C ILE A 19 -1.76 -17.18 10.67
N SER A 20 -2.38 -16.71 11.77
CA SER A 20 -2.08 -17.20 13.12
C SER A 20 -2.41 -18.68 13.25
N GLU A 21 -3.53 -19.14 12.71
CA GLU A 21 -3.89 -20.57 12.68
C GLU A 21 -2.87 -21.39 11.86
N ALA A 22 -2.53 -20.95 10.64
CA ALA A 22 -1.55 -21.62 9.80
C ALA A 22 -0.18 -21.69 10.45
N ARG A 23 0.21 -20.67 11.23
CA ARG A 23 1.45 -20.65 12.02
C ARG A 23 1.43 -21.68 13.14
N THR A 24 0.33 -21.79 13.90
CA THR A 24 0.21 -22.78 14.99
C THR A 24 0.30 -24.20 14.47
N LEU A 25 -0.24 -24.47 13.28
CA LEU A 25 -0.13 -25.74 12.57
C LEU A 25 1.24 -25.97 11.93
N LYS A 26 2.15 -24.98 12.00
CA LYS A 26 3.47 -25.00 11.34
C LYS A 26 3.40 -25.24 9.82
N ASP A 27 2.26 -24.96 9.20
CA ASP A 27 2.02 -25.12 7.76
C ASP A 27 2.45 -23.87 6.99
N LYS A 28 3.71 -23.86 6.55
CA LYS A 28 4.28 -22.76 5.75
C LYS A 28 3.57 -22.60 4.40
N THR A 29 3.10 -23.69 3.80
CA THR A 29 2.41 -23.68 2.51
C THR A 29 1.06 -22.96 2.64
N ARG A 30 0.34 -23.24 3.72
CA ARG A 30 -0.92 -22.57 4.04
C ARG A 30 -0.72 -21.07 4.30
N CYS A 31 0.32 -20.69 5.06
CA CYS A 31 0.68 -19.29 5.25
C CYS A 31 0.98 -18.59 3.93
N PHE A 32 1.75 -19.23 3.05
CA PHE A 32 2.10 -18.68 1.74
C PHE A 32 0.84 -18.49 0.88
N ASN A 33 -0.01 -19.52 0.76
CA ASN A 33 -1.21 -19.48 -0.05
C ASN A 33 -2.21 -18.41 0.43
N GLN A 34 -2.39 -18.27 1.73
CA GLN A 34 -3.26 -17.24 2.33
C GLN A 34 -2.71 -15.84 2.08
N THR A 35 -1.39 -15.65 2.22
CA THR A 35 -0.74 -14.38 1.90
C THR A 35 -0.90 -14.04 0.42
N ALA A 36 -0.68 -15.00 -0.47
CA ALA A 36 -0.84 -14.82 -1.91
C ALA A 36 -2.29 -14.47 -2.29
N ALA A 37 -3.27 -15.14 -1.69
CA ALA A 37 -4.68 -14.84 -1.91
C ALA A 37 -5.05 -13.42 -1.46
N ALA A 38 -4.62 -13.01 -0.27
CA ALA A 38 -4.87 -11.66 0.23
C ALA A 38 -4.23 -10.58 -0.64
N MET A 39 -2.98 -10.82 -1.13
CA MET A 39 -2.31 -9.91 -2.06
C MET A 39 -3.07 -9.77 -3.39
N ARG A 40 -3.58 -10.89 -3.94
CA ARG A 40 -4.39 -10.87 -5.17
C ARG A 40 -5.68 -10.08 -4.98
N ILE A 41 -6.41 -10.32 -3.90
CA ILE A 41 -7.67 -9.61 -3.59
C ILE A 41 -7.40 -8.11 -3.40
N SER A 42 -6.36 -7.75 -2.63
CA SER A 42 -5.99 -6.36 -2.41
C SER A 42 -5.65 -5.65 -3.73
N ASN A 43 -4.84 -6.28 -4.59
CA ASN A 43 -4.48 -5.71 -5.88
C ASN A 43 -5.69 -5.58 -6.80
N PHE A 44 -6.59 -6.56 -6.81
CA PHE A 44 -7.82 -6.52 -7.59
C PHE A 44 -8.75 -5.36 -7.18
N ILE A 45 -8.76 -5.00 -5.91
CA ILE A 45 -9.52 -3.85 -5.39
C ILE A 45 -8.78 -2.52 -5.64
N CYS A 46 -7.48 -2.48 -5.36
CA CYS A 46 -6.70 -1.25 -5.40
C CYS A 46 -6.41 -0.78 -6.82
N PHE A 47 -6.23 -1.71 -7.77
CA PHE A 47 -5.82 -1.34 -9.12
C PHE A 47 -6.92 -0.58 -9.89
N PRO A 48 -8.18 -1.04 -9.94
CA PRO A 48 -9.26 -0.25 -10.55
C PRO A 48 -9.47 1.09 -9.85
N ALA A 49 -9.38 1.12 -8.50
CA ALA A 49 -9.49 2.35 -7.73
C ALA A 49 -8.35 3.34 -8.06
N PHE A 50 -7.12 2.86 -8.20
CA PHE A 50 -5.98 3.65 -8.65
C PHE A 50 -6.22 4.28 -10.02
N VAL A 51 -6.61 3.45 -11.02
CA VAL A 51 -6.87 3.92 -12.39
C VAL A 51 -8.01 4.94 -12.41
N THR A 52 -9.09 4.68 -11.68
CA THR A 52 -10.25 5.58 -11.59
C THR A 52 -9.85 6.93 -10.99
N VAL A 53 -9.13 6.95 -9.86
CA VAL A 53 -8.69 8.20 -9.22
C VAL A 53 -7.66 8.93 -10.09
N MET A 54 -6.77 8.19 -10.75
CA MET A 54 -5.78 8.75 -11.66
C MET A 54 -6.44 9.47 -12.86
N MET A 55 -7.43 8.83 -13.49
CA MET A 55 -8.15 9.41 -14.63
C MET A 55 -9.06 10.58 -14.23
N LEU A 56 -9.66 10.49 -13.05
CA LEU A 56 -10.58 11.51 -12.52
C LEU A 56 -9.88 12.56 -11.66
N ALA A 57 -8.55 12.60 -11.62
CA ALA A 57 -7.79 13.51 -10.75
C ALA A 57 -8.17 14.98 -10.95
N VAL A 58 -8.26 15.45 -12.19
CA VAL A 58 -8.65 16.83 -12.50
C VAL A 58 -10.13 17.07 -12.23
N PRO A 59 -11.11 16.25 -12.71
CA PRO A 59 -12.52 16.40 -12.34
C PRO A 59 -12.76 16.38 -10.82
N ILE A 60 -12.11 15.49 -10.08
CA ILE A 60 -12.25 15.40 -8.63
C ILE A 60 -11.74 16.69 -7.95
N SER A 61 -10.59 17.21 -8.38
CA SER A 61 -10.01 18.41 -7.79
C SER A 61 -10.86 19.66 -8.08
N THR A 62 -11.49 19.74 -9.24
CA THR A 62 -12.37 20.86 -9.58
C THR A 62 -13.73 20.79 -8.89
N LEU A 63 -14.37 19.61 -8.86
CA LEU A 63 -15.71 19.44 -8.30
C LEU A 63 -15.72 19.49 -6.76
N ILE A 64 -14.71 18.89 -6.09
CA ILE A 64 -14.72 18.78 -4.64
C ILE A 64 -14.00 19.96 -3.98
N TYR A 65 -12.90 20.41 -4.56
CA TYR A 65 -12.05 21.44 -3.92
C TYR A 65 -12.12 22.80 -4.61
N ASN A 66 -12.83 22.90 -5.75
CA ASN A 66 -12.88 24.11 -6.58
C ASN A 66 -11.47 24.64 -6.93
N ALA A 67 -10.49 23.74 -7.05
CA ALA A 67 -9.07 24.03 -7.22
C ALA A 67 -8.47 23.19 -8.37
N PRO A 68 -8.59 23.62 -9.62
CA PRO A 68 -8.07 22.88 -10.78
C PRO A 68 -6.55 22.66 -10.70
N GLY A 69 -5.82 23.54 -10.03
CA GLY A 69 -4.38 23.41 -9.81
C GLY A 69 -3.96 22.25 -8.89
N ALA A 70 -4.90 21.65 -8.15
CA ALA A 70 -4.60 20.49 -7.30
C ALA A 70 -4.67 19.14 -8.04
N GLY A 71 -5.13 19.12 -9.30
CA GLY A 71 -5.23 17.90 -10.12
C GLY A 71 -3.94 17.09 -10.18
N PRO A 72 -2.77 17.66 -10.46
CA PRO A 72 -1.50 16.97 -10.49
C PRO A 72 -1.13 16.32 -9.14
N ALA A 73 -1.45 16.95 -8.00
CA ALA A 73 -1.20 16.40 -6.69
C ALA A 73 -2.12 15.18 -6.40
N VAL A 74 -3.38 15.23 -6.83
CA VAL A 74 -4.31 14.08 -6.75
C VAL A 74 -3.85 12.94 -7.64
N TRP A 75 -3.35 13.25 -8.83
CA TRP A 75 -2.77 12.26 -9.75
C TRP A 75 -1.58 11.53 -9.13
N VAL A 76 -0.61 12.24 -8.55
CA VAL A 76 0.51 11.64 -7.81
C VAL A 76 0.01 10.81 -6.63
N SER A 77 -0.92 11.35 -5.85
CA SER A 77 -1.48 10.66 -4.67
C SER A 77 -2.22 9.37 -5.01
N SER A 78 -2.67 9.19 -6.26
CA SER A 78 -3.33 7.94 -6.67
C SER A 78 -2.41 6.72 -6.56
N PHE A 79 -1.10 6.87 -6.78
CA PHE A 79 -0.12 5.80 -6.62
C PHE A 79 -0.09 5.24 -5.18
N SER A 80 -0.43 6.08 -4.19
CA SER A 80 -0.49 5.63 -2.79
C SER A 80 -1.58 4.58 -2.56
N ILE A 81 -2.61 4.47 -3.40
CA ILE A 81 -3.70 3.50 -3.25
C ILE A 81 -3.17 2.06 -3.33
N VAL A 82 -2.37 1.77 -4.35
CA VAL A 82 -1.79 0.44 -4.55
C VAL A 82 -0.76 0.11 -3.47
N LEU A 83 0.11 1.08 -3.16
CA LEU A 83 1.12 0.91 -2.12
C LEU A 83 0.49 0.73 -0.73
N LEU A 84 -0.61 1.42 -0.45
CA LEU A 84 -1.34 1.30 0.80
C LEU A 84 -1.99 -0.08 0.95
N GLY A 85 -2.59 -0.61 -0.12
CA GLY A 85 -3.12 -1.97 -0.14
C GLY A 85 -2.04 -3.01 0.16
N LEU A 86 -0.87 -2.87 -0.48
CA LEU A 86 0.29 -3.72 -0.24
C LEU A 86 0.77 -3.61 1.21
N HIS A 87 0.91 -2.38 1.74
CA HIS A 87 1.32 -2.12 3.11
C HIS A 87 0.35 -2.75 4.13
N GLN A 88 -0.95 -2.59 3.94
CA GLN A 88 -1.96 -3.12 4.85
C GLN A 88 -1.96 -4.65 4.90
N VAL A 89 -1.93 -5.33 3.76
CA VAL A 89 -1.89 -6.79 3.70
C VAL A 89 -0.60 -7.32 4.35
N THR A 90 0.56 -6.75 4.00
CA THR A 90 1.84 -7.17 4.60
C THR A 90 1.87 -6.95 6.11
N THR A 91 1.28 -5.86 6.58
CA THR A 91 1.12 -5.57 8.02
C THR A 91 0.27 -6.64 8.69
N GLY A 92 -0.91 -6.97 8.13
CA GLY A 92 -1.80 -8.01 8.66
C GLY A 92 -1.12 -9.39 8.73
N VAL A 93 -0.37 -9.75 7.68
CA VAL A 93 0.37 -11.02 7.65
C VAL A 93 1.47 -11.06 8.72
N LEU A 94 2.26 -9.99 8.88
CA LEU A 94 3.30 -9.91 9.91
C LEU A 94 2.72 -9.97 11.33
N GLN A 95 1.56 -9.34 11.55
CA GLN A 95 0.82 -9.43 12.81
C GLN A 95 0.33 -10.87 13.06
N GLY A 96 -0.24 -11.54 12.07
CA GLY A 96 -0.65 -12.94 12.15
C GLY A 96 0.51 -13.90 12.42
N LEU A 97 1.71 -13.59 11.90
CA LEU A 97 2.94 -14.30 12.21
C LEU A 97 3.45 -14.04 13.65
N GLY A 98 2.77 -13.21 14.44
CA GLY A 98 3.13 -12.86 15.82
C GLY A 98 4.30 -11.88 15.91
N HIS A 99 4.55 -11.10 14.89
CA HIS A 99 5.56 -10.05 14.86
C HIS A 99 4.93 -8.65 14.66
N PRO A 100 3.99 -8.21 15.52
CA PRO A 100 3.30 -6.93 15.35
C PRO A 100 4.23 -5.71 15.53
N THR A 101 5.36 -5.90 16.20
CA THR A 101 6.34 -4.83 16.42
C THR A 101 7.08 -4.43 15.14
N ILE A 102 7.22 -5.35 14.17
CA ILE A 102 7.93 -5.06 12.92
C ILE A 102 7.21 -3.99 12.10
N PRO A 103 5.93 -4.14 11.70
CA PRO A 103 5.24 -3.09 10.97
C PRO A 103 5.11 -1.78 11.77
N MET A 104 5.03 -1.84 13.10
CA MET A 104 5.00 -0.65 13.94
C MET A 104 6.32 0.14 13.84
N ILE A 105 7.47 -0.53 13.94
CA ILE A 105 8.79 0.12 13.78
C ILE A 105 8.96 0.64 12.36
N ASN A 106 8.56 -0.13 11.36
CA ASN A 106 8.65 0.26 9.95
C ASN A 106 7.81 1.51 9.65
N MET A 107 6.64 1.62 10.28
CA MET A 107 5.78 2.81 10.18
C MET A 107 6.42 4.05 10.81
N VAL A 108 7.13 3.90 11.93
CA VAL A 108 7.88 5.00 12.56
C VAL A 108 9.03 5.47 11.65
N ILE A 109 9.79 4.52 11.09
CA ILE A 109 10.88 4.82 10.15
C ILE A 109 10.34 5.57 8.92
N ALA A 110 9.25 5.09 8.36
CA ALA A 110 8.60 5.72 7.20
C ALA A 110 8.07 7.12 7.54
N ALA A 111 7.49 7.32 8.73
CA ALA A 111 7.02 8.63 9.18
C ALA A 111 8.18 9.65 9.32
N ILE A 112 9.33 9.23 9.84
CA ILE A 112 10.52 10.07 9.91
C ILE A 112 10.99 10.44 8.48
N ALA A 113 11.07 9.46 7.59
CA ALA A 113 11.43 9.69 6.20
C ALA A 113 10.44 10.66 5.51
N LYS A 114 9.14 10.52 5.77
CA LYS A 114 8.10 11.43 5.27
C LYS A 114 8.32 12.87 5.71
N VAL A 115 8.63 13.11 6.98
CA VAL A 115 8.90 14.47 7.49
C VAL A 115 10.07 15.09 6.75
N ILE A 116 11.17 14.36 6.59
CA ILE A 116 12.36 14.81 5.89
C ILE A 116 12.06 15.07 4.41
N LEU A 117 11.43 14.11 3.73
CA LEU A 117 11.07 14.25 2.31
C LEU A 117 10.07 15.38 2.08
N ASN A 118 9.09 15.52 2.96
CA ASN A 118 8.12 16.60 2.86
C ASN A 118 8.82 17.96 2.96
N TRP A 119 9.73 18.12 3.92
CA TRP A 119 10.50 19.38 4.06
C TRP A 119 11.35 19.66 2.82
N VAL A 120 12.11 18.68 2.34
CA VAL A 120 13.00 18.85 1.18
C VAL A 120 12.21 19.09 -0.11
N LEU A 121 11.15 18.31 -0.36
CA LEU A 121 10.40 18.37 -1.62
C LEU A 121 9.47 19.58 -1.70
N THR A 122 8.87 20.01 -0.58
CA THR A 122 8.02 21.22 -0.57
C THR A 122 8.86 22.51 -0.56
N ALA A 123 10.11 22.47 -0.12
CA ALA A 123 11.00 23.61 -0.19
C ALA A 123 11.44 23.96 -1.63
N GLN A 124 11.23 23.03 -2.59
CA GLN A 124 11.53 23.29 -3.99
C GLN A 124 10.39 24.07 -4.65
N PRO A 125 10.63 25.27 -5.21
CA PRO A 125 9.60 26.11 -5.84
C PRO A 125 8.88 25.42 -7.00
N SER A 126 9.55 24.49 -7.68
CA SER A 126 9.02 23.74 -8.83
C SER A 126 8.03 22.64 -8.44
N LEU A 127 8.09 22.11 -7.22
CA LEU A 127 7.28 20.98 -6.77
C LEU A 127 6.09 21.41 -5.88
N GLY A 128 6.30 22.40 -4.96
CA GLY A 128 5.23 22.90 -4.10
C GLY A 128 4.35 21.81 -3.48
N ILE A 129 3.04 21.86 -3.75
CA ILE A 129 2.05 20.88 -3.27
C ILE A 129 2.32 19.45 -3.82
N MET A 130 2.87 19.33 -5.03
CA MET A 130 3.24 18.03 -5.58
C MET A 130 4.35 17.36 -4.78
N GLY A 131 5.25 18.13 -4.17
CA GLY A 131 6.29 17.62 -3.27
C GLY A 131 5.72 16.88 -2.07
N ALA A 132 4.65 17.41 -1.45
CA ALA A 132 3.95 16.75 -0.35
C ALA A 132 3.25 15.44 -0.80
N ALA A 133 2.70 15.42 -2.01
CA ALA A 133 2.10 14.21 -2.58
C ALA A 133 3.15 13.12 -2.81
N TRP A 134 4.30 13.46 -3.38
CA TRP A 134 5.42 12.53 -3.55
C TRP A 134 6.00 12.04 -2.22
N ALA A 135 6.11 12.91 -1.22
CA ALA A 135 6.55 12.51 0.12
C ALA A 135 5.60 11.47 0.73
N THR A 136 4.28 11.60 0.51
CA THR A 136 3.28 10.64 0.98
C THR A 136 3.37 9.30 0.25
N VAL A 137 3.57 9.31 -1.07
CA VAL A 137 3.78 8.08 -1.86
C VAL A 137 5.04 7.35 -1.41
N ALA A 138 6.13 8.10 -1.19
CA ALA A 138 7.41 7.56 -0.75
C ALA A 138 7.32 6.94 0.67
N ASP A 139 6.64 7.60 1.61
CA ASP A 139 6.40 7.11 2.96
C ASP A 139 5.76 5.73 2.95
N ILE A 140 4.61 5.62 2.29
CA ILE A 140 3.86 4.36 2.20
C ILE A 140 4.68 3.31 1.45
N GLY A 141 5.39 3.72 0.39
CA GLY A 141 6.27 2.84 -0.38
C GLY A 141 7.41 2.26 0.47
N ILE A 142 8.09 3.10 1.25
CA ILE A 142 9.16 2.66 2.16
C ILE A 142 8.61 1.66 3.17
N ALA A 143 7.50 1.98 3.85
CA ALA A 143 6.87 1.07 4.80
C ALA A 143 6.49 -0.27 4.18
N ALA A 144 5.89 -0.25 2.98
CA ALA A 144 5.50 -1.45 2.26
C ALA A 144 6.71 -2.31 1.86
N LEU A 145 7.78 -1.69 1.36
CA LEU A 145 8.99 -2.38 0.95
C LEU A 145 9.71 -3.04 2.13
N ILE A 146 9.81 -2.35 3.27
CA ILE A 146 10.41 -2.91 4.47
C ILE A 146 9.56 -4.08 4.98
N ASN A 147 8.23 -3.94 5.02
CA ASN A 147 7.33 -5.04 5.39
C ASN A 147 7.50 -6.25 4.47
N LEU A 148 7.61 -6.04 3.15
CA LEU A 148 7.86 -7.10 2.18
C LEU A 148 9.20 -7.81 2.40
N TYR A 149 10.26 -7.06 2.72
CA TYR A 149 11.55 -7.63 3.05
C TYR A 149 11.46 -8.58 4.25
N PHE A 150 10.77 -8.16 5.31
CA PHE A 150 10.55 -9.03 6.47
C PHE A 150 9.65 -10.23 6.14
N LEU A 151 8.64 -10.04 5.32
CA LEU A 151 7.77 -11.11 4.86
C LEU A 151 8.56 -12.17 4.07
N TYR A 152 9.45 -11.73 3.17
CA TYR A 152 10.36 -12.62 2.46
C TYR A 152 11.25 -13.41 3.43
N LYS A 153 11.77 -12.75 4.46
CA LYS A 153 12.64 -13.38 5.46
C LYS A 153 11.91 -14.45 6.29
N TYR A 154 10.63 -14.25 6.63
CA TYR A 154 9.88 -15.16 7.51
C TYR A 154 9.15 -16.30 6.78
N ILE A 155 8.57 -16.01 5.60
CA ILE A 155 7.75 -16.99 4.85
C ILE A 155 8.43 -17.43 3.55
N ASN A 156 9.57 -16.82 3.17
CA ASN A 156 10.20 -17.01 1.87
C ASN A 156 9.28 -16.57 0.70
N TYR A 157 8.39 -15.59 0.97
CA TYR A 157 7.43 -15.08 0.00
C TYR A 157 8.16 -14.23 -1.04
N LYS A 158 8.27 -14.76 -2.26
CA LYS A 158 8.71 -13.97 -3.42
C LYS A 158 7.47 -13.40 -4.09
N ILE A 159 7.46 -12.08 -4.29
CA ILE A 159 6.43 -11.48 -5.13
C ILE A 159 6.59 -12.06 -6.52
N GLU A 160 5.61 -12.81 -6.98
CA GLU A 160 5.52 -13.18 -8.38
C GLU A 160 5.08 -11.94 -9.17
N ILE A 161 6.07 -11.16 -9.62
CA ILE A 161 5.87 -9.99 -10.49
C ILE A 161 4.97 -10.35 -11.68
N MET A 162 5.05 -11.60 -12.14
CA MET A 162 4.21 -12.14 -13.19
C MET A 162 2.71 -12.20 -12.80
N GLN A 163 2.39 -12.39 -11.52
CA GLN A 163 0.99 -12.35 -11.04
C GLN A 163 0.48 -10.91 -10.95
N LEU A 164 1.33 -9.96 -10.55
CA LEU A 164 0.99 -8.54 -10.61
C LEU A 164 0.70 -8.11 -12.04
N LEU A 165 1.56 -8.47 -12.99
CA LEU A 165 1.35 -8.18 -14.41
C LEU A 165 0.08 -8.84 -14.97
N LYS A 166 -0.22 -10.09 -14.62
CA LYS A 166 -1.46 -10.76 -15.02
C LYS A 166 -2.70 -10.07 -14.46
N THR A 167 -2.65 -9.58 -13.22
CA THR A 167 -3.76 -8.84 -12.61
C THR A 167 -3.96 -7.49 -13.29
N ILE A 168 -2.89 -6.82 -13.68
CA ILE A 168 -2.92 -5.57 -14.45
C ILE A 168 -3.56 -5.80 -15.82
N VAL A 169 -3.15 -6.85 -16.54
CA VAL A 169 -3.67 -7.17 -17.88
C VAL A 169 -5.12 -7.65 -17.84
N SER A 170 -5.55 -8.33 -16.77
CA SER A 170 -6.95 -8.78 -16.63
C SER A 170 -7.90 -7.69 -16.14
N ALA A 171 -7.38 -6.56 -15.63
CA ALA A 171 -8.17 -5.43 -15.13
C ALA A 171 -8.24 -4.26 -16.12
N ALA A 172 -7.51 -4.32 -17.23
CA ALA A 172 -7.55 -3.38 -18.37
C ALA A 172 -8.52 -3.87 -19.44
#